data_06d1a89e85f019a4729938dd70665331
#
_entry.id   06d1a89e85f019a4729938dd70665331
#
_cell.length_a   1.000
_cell.length_b   1.000
_cell.length_c   1.000
_cell.angle_alpha   90.00
_cell.angle_beta   90.00
_cell.angle_gamma   90.00
#
_symmetry.space_group_name_H-M   'P 1'
#
loop_
_entity.id
_entity.type
_entity.pdbx_description
1 polymer ?
#
loop_
_entity_poly.entity_id
_entity_poly.type
_entity_poly.pdbx_seq_one_letter_code
_entity_poly.pdbx_strand_id
1 'polypeptide(L)'
;MRTTQAVGTLSLLVMSLAGCAGPSASSAASSSSPARPIPTISRPTGPPENPTDQLKPVGWVVGTVTSGGSGPCYGLKTDDGTQYALHSTAGISLVKGARMRIMIKPAVVRIYCGPGKLVEMTAAQPLR
;
A
#
# COMPACT_ATOMS: atom_id res chain seq x y z
N MET A 1 -41.22 -23.78 -10.31
CA MET A 1 -41.89 -23.94 -9.01
C MET A 1 -40.89 -24.55 -8.03
N ARG A 2 -40.41 -23.77 -7.12
CA ARG A 2 -40.14 -24.07 -5.68
C ARG A 2 -39.26 -22.95 -5.13
N THR A 3 -39.94 -22.04 -4.49
CA THR A 3 -39.46 -20.99 -3.62
C THR A 3 -38.96 -21.64 -2.31
N THR A 4 -37.76 -21.30 -1.87
CA THR A 4 -37.39 -21.54 -0.47
C THR A 4 -36.78 -20.29 0.10
N GLN A 5 -37.57 -19.58 0.87
CA GLN A 5 -37.16 -18.51 1.77
C GLN A 5 -36.54 -19.17 3.02
N ALA A 6 -35.36 -18.69 3.42
CA ALA A 6 -34.86 -18.94 4.76
C ALA A 6 -34.64 -17.61 5.46
N VAL A 7 -35.50 -17.39 6.42
CA VAL A 7 -35.44 -16.34 7.45
C VAL A 7 -34.43 -16.76 8.50
N GLY A 8 -33.51 -15.93 8.88
CA GLY A 8 -32.54 -16.22 9.93
C GLY A 8 -32.03 -14.93 10.58
N THR A 9 -32.76 -14.56 11.58
CA THR A 9 -32.44 -14.09 12.95
C THR A 9 -31.33 -13.04 13.13
N LEU A 10 -31.82 -11.91 13.51
CA LEU A 10 -31.28 -10.77 14.23
C LEU A 10 -30.58 -11.21 15.54
N SER A 11 -29.33 -10.90 15.74
CA SER A 11 -28.67 -10.92 17.06
C SER A 11 -28.06 -9.55 17.31
N LEU A 12 -28.78 -8.78 18.10
CA LEU A 12 -28.25 -7.61 18.82
C LEU A 12 -27.29 -8.11 19.92
N LEU A 13 -26.06 -7.62 19.91
CA LEU A 13 -25.18 -7.64 21.07
C LEU A 13 -24.81 -6.19 21.40
N VAL A 14 -25.47 -5.72 22.42
CA VAL A 14 -25.13 -4.50 23.17
C VAL A 14 -24.05 -4.87 24.17
N MET A 15 -22.88 -4.21 24.12
CA MET A 15 -21.96 -4.22 25.25
C MET A 15 -21.48 -2.81 25.60
N SER A 16 -21.73 -2.58 26.85
CA SER A 16 -21.62 -1.38 27.64
C SER A 16 -20.18 -0.93 27.93
N LEU A 17 -20.03 0.37 28.01
CA LEU A 17 -19.22 1.26 28.84
C LEU A 17 -18.40 0.65 30.00
N ALA A 18 -17.15 1.11 30.10
CA ALA A 18 -16.47 1.58 31.32
C ALA A 18 -15.29 2.44 30.86
N GLY A 19 -15.25 3.60 31.10
CA GLY A 19 -15.03 4.68 31.97
C GLY A 19 -13.79 4.51 32.86
N CYS A 20 -12.68 5.26 32.57
CA CYS A 20 -11.71 5.64 33.57
C CYS A 20 -11.11 7.01 33.19
N ALA A 21 -11.59 8.01 33.84
CA ALA A 21 -10.93 9.29 33.98
C ALA A 21 -9.81 9.15 35.01
N GLY A 22 -8.64 9.71 34.73
CA GLY A 22 -7.58 9.92 35.69
C GLY A 22 -6.80 11.18 35.33
N PRO A 23 -6.91 12.25 36.12
CA PRO A 23 -6.02 13.38 35.97
C PRO A 23 -4.75 13.14 36.80
N SER A 24 -3.60 13.17 36.20
CA SER A 24 -2.34 13.31 36.92
C SER A 24 -1.59 14.52 36.41
N ALA A 25 -1.73 15.59 37.14
CA ALA A 25 -0.79 16.67 37.12
C ALA A 25 0.54 16.20 37.74
N SER A 26 1.63 16.43 37.06
CA SER A 26 2.97 16.36 37.64
C SER A 26 3.87 17.39 36.97
N SER A 27 3.99 18.49 37.65
CA SER A 27 5.19 19.18 38.07
C SER A 27 6.34 19.30 37.09
N ALA A 28 6.50 20.53 36.64
CA ALA A 28 7.71 21.07 36.06
C ALA A 28 8.92 20.81 36.98
N ALA A 29 9.93 20.14 36.41
CA ALA A 29 11.29 20.21 36.88
C ALA A 29 12.13 20.82 35.76
N SER A 30 12.43 22.09 35.92
CA SER A 30 13.43 22.80 35.13
C SER A 30 14.81 22.20 35.44
N SER A 31 15.31 21.32 34.62
CA SER A 31 16.72 20.94 34.62
C SER A 31 17.40 21.65 33.48
N SER A 32 18.11 22.70 33.85
CA SER A 32 19.10 23.34 32.98
C SER A 32 20.22 22.35 32.68
N SER A 33 20.14 21.64 31.58
CA SER A 33 21.27 20.88 31.06
C SER A 33 22.26 21.83 30.39
N PRO A 34 23.56 21.70 30.69
CA PRO A 34 24.59 22.46 29.97
C PRO A 34 24.58 22.08 28.49
N ALA A 35 24.62 23.12 27.66
CA ALA A 35 24.65 23.00 26.22
C ALA A 35 25.82 22.09 25.78
N ARG A 36 25.49 20.92 25.27
CA ARG A 36 26.46 20.10 24.55
C ARG A 36 26.83 20.81 23.25
N PRO A 37 28.11 20.87 22.88
CA PRO A 37 28.49 21.41 21.58
C PRO A 37 27.78 20.59 20.50
N ILE A 38 27.07 21.30 19.64
CA ILE A 38 26.42 20.71 18.47
C ILE A 38 27.52 20.15 17.59
N PRO A 39 27.53 18.84 17.26
CA PRO A 39 28.47 18.33 16.28
C PRO A 39 28.24 19.07 14.96
N THR A 40 29.26 19.76 14.48
CA THR A 40 29.25 20.37 13.15
C THR A 40 29.14 19.23 12.15
N ILE A 41 27.95 19.03 11.62
CA ILE A 41 27.74 18.10 10.50
C ILE A 41 28.45 18.69 9.31
N SER A 42 29.65 18.16 9.02
CA SER A 42 30.36 18.47 7.79
C SER A 42 29.46 18.05 6.62
N ARG A 43 28.96 19.03 5.91
CA ARG A 43 28.19 18.80 4.68
C ARG A 43 29.10 18.02 3.72
N PRO A 44 28.72 16.85 3.24
CA PRO A 44 29.51 16.15 2.23
C PRO A 44 29.60 17.01 0.99
N THR A 45 30.82 17.43 0.68
CA THR A 45 31.14 18.27 -0.48
C THR A 45 31.46 17.35 -1.68
N GLY A 46 30.51 16.48 -2.03
CA GLY A 46 30.56 15.69 -3.24
C GLY A 46 29.25 15.80 -3.99
N PRO A 47 29.25 15.83 -5.33
CA PRO A 47 28.03 15.61 -6.06
C PRO A 47 27.48 14.24 -5.64
N PRO A 48 26.15 14.08 -5.47
CA PRO A 48 25.56 12.79 -5.15
C PRO A 48 25.94 11.80 -6.26
N GLU A 49 26.76 10.84 -5.93
CA GLU A 49 27.20 9.78 -6.84
C GLU A 49 26.08 8.75 -7.03
N ASN A 50 25.00 9.17 -7.46
CA ASN A 50 23.95 8.41 -8.15
C ASN A 50 22.74 9.33 -8.22
N PRO A 51 22.37 9.82 -9.39
CA PRO A 51 21.00 10.22 -9.59
C PRO A 51 20.17 8.99 -9.34
N THR A 52 19.45 8.97 -8.22
CA THR A 52 18.37 8.03 -7.98
C THR A 52 17.21 8.46 -8.87
N ASP A 53 17.46 8.62 -10.14
CA ASP A 53 16.47 8.49 -11.18
C ASP A 53 16.14 7.00 -11.25
N GLN A 54 15.49 6.52 -10.23
CA GLN A 54 14.63 5.36 -10.37
C GLN A 54 13.57 5.81 -11.37
N LEU A 55 13.86 5.55 -12.64
CA LEU A 55 12.92 5.73 -13.73
C LEU A 55 11.60 5.14 -13.23
N LYS A 56 10.65 6.04 -12.96
CA LYS A 56 9.33 5.60 -12.49
C LYS A 56 8.81 4.66 -13.56
N PRO A 57 8.49 3.42 -13.23
CA PRO A 57 8.13 2.43 -14.24
C PRO A 57 6.91 2.92 -15.01
N VAL A 58 7.08 3.15 -16.29
CA VAL A 58 6.02 3.52 -17.22
C VAL A 58 6.10 2.59 -18.41
N GLY A 59 5.02 1.93 -18.75
CA GLY A 59 4.96 1.10 -19.93
C GLY A 59 4.28 -0.25 -19.70
N TRP A 60 4.40 -1.10 -20.69
CA TRP A 60 3.85 -2.44 -20.64
C TRP A 60 4.80 -3.41 -19.91
N VAL A 61 4.29 -4.09 -18.92
CA VAL A 61 4.97 -5.20 -18.23
C VAL A 61 4.21 -6.50 -18.42
N VAL A 62 4.95 -7.61 -18.48
CA VAL A 62 4.38 -8.96 -18.58
C VAL A 62 4.69 -9.72 -17.30
N GLY A 63 3.70 -10.44 -16.79
CA GLY A 63 3.88 -11.22 -15.58
C GLY A 63 2.67 -12.06 -15.23
N THR A 64 2.75 -12.69 -14.06
CA THR A 64 1.69 -13.52 -13.50
C THR A 64 1.01 -12.78 -12.35
N VAL A 65 -0.31 -12.78 -12.34
CA VAL A 65 -1.11 -12.17 -11.27
C VAL A 65 -0.95 -12.98 -9.98
N THR A 66 -0.40 -12.37 -8.93
CA THR A 66 -0.21 -13.00 -7.63
C THR A 66 -1.38 -12.76 -6.68
N SER A 67 -2.06 -11.61 -6.83
CA SER A 67 -3.30 -11.28 -6.14
C SER A 67 -4.27 -10.68 -7.12
N GLY A 68 -5.41 -11.32 -7.32
CA GLY A 68 -6.46 -10.93 -8.23
C GLY A 68 -7.69 -10.40 -7.50
N GLY A 69 -8.78 -10.19 -8.24
CA GLY A 69 -10.06 -9.69 -7.77
C GLY A 69 -10.62 -8.63 -8.69
N SER A 70 -11.63 -7.90 -8.22
CA SER A 70 -12.30 -6.80 -8.95
C SER A 70 -11.77 -5.41 -8.56
N GLY A 71 -10.67 -5.35 -7.84
CA GLY A 71 -9.98 -4.13 -7.47
C GLY A 71 -10.32 -3.60 -6.08
N PRO A 72 -9.76 -2.45 -5.69
CA PRO A 72 -8.84 -1.62 -6.46
C PRO A 72 -7.37 -2.07 -6.42
N CYS A 73 -7.02 -3.09 -5.64
CA CYS A 73 -5.65 -3.56 -5.42
C CYS A 73 -5.40 -4.94 -5.98
N TYR A 74 -4.24 -5.12 -6.63
CA TYR A 74 -3.82 -6.38 -7.24
C TYR A 74 -2.32 -6.59 -7.06
N GLY A 75 -1.86 -7.83 -7.24
CA GLY A 75 -0.44 -8.17 -7.25
C GLY A 75 -0.01 -8.72 -8.59
N LEU A 76 1.17 -8.36 -9.05
CA LEU A 76 1.80 -8.89 -10.25
C LEU A 76 3.25 -9.24 -9.96
N LYS A 77 3.70 -10.39 -10.43
CA LYS A 77 5.10 -10.75 -10.47
C LYS A 77 5.52 -10.88 -11.93
N THR A 78 6.43 -10.04 -12.36
CA THR A 78 6.97 -10.04 -13.73
C THR A 78 7.96 -11.19 -13.93
N ASP A 79 8.27 -11.47 -15.18
CA ASP A 79 9.16 -12.59 -15.55
C ASP A 79 10.61 -12.38 -15.07
N ASP A 80 11.02 -11.14 -14.87
CA ASP A 80 12.31 -10.77 -14.25
C ASP A 80 12.32 -10.87 -12.72
N GLY A 81 11.21 -11.31 -12.11
CA GLY A 81 11.07 -11.48 -10.67
C GLY A 81 10.62 -10.22 -9.92
N THR A 82 10.46 -9.08 -10.57
CA THR A 82 9.99 -7.85 -9.94
C THR A 82 8.55 -8.01 -9.48
N GLN A 83 8.26 -7.58 -8.23
CA GLN A 83 6.90 -7.56 -7.71
C GLN A 83 6.32 -6.16 -7.78
N TYR A 84 5.11 -6.07 -8.28
CA TYR A 84 4.32 -4.85 -8.34
C TYR A 84 3.04 -4.99 -7.52
N ALA A 85 2.76 -3.99 -6.73
CA ALA A 85 1.45 -3.75 -6.13
C ALA A 85 0.70 -2.80 -7.07
N LEU A 86 -0.32 -3.31 -7.72
CA LEU A 86 -1.08 -2.57 -8.72
C LEU A 86 -2.30 -1.91 -8.07
N HIS A 87 -2.54 -0.66 -8.40
CA HIS A 87 -3.76 0.06 -8.05
C HIS A 87 -4.52 0.42 -9.32
N SER A 88 -5.82 0.22 -9.34
CA SER A 88 -6.69 0.69 -10.42
C SER A 88 -8.10 0.94 -9.92
N THR A 89 -8.68 2.06 -10.33
CA THR A 89 -10.07 2.43 -10.06
C THR A 89 -10.99 2.10 -11.24
N ALA A 90 -10.46 1.50 -12.30
CA ALA A 90 -11.21 1.20 -13.53
C ALA A 90 -12.10 -0.06 -13.43
N GLY A 91 -12.17 -0.73 -12.28
CA GLY A 91 -13.01 -1.91 -12.08
C GLY A 91 -12.57 -3.14 -12.89
N ILE A 92 -11.29 -3.21 -13.26
CA ILE A 92 -10.74 -4.32 -14.04
C ILE A 92 -10.67 -5.56 -13.14
N SER A 93 -11.21 -6.70 -13.59
CA SER A 93 -11.08 -7.97 -12.90
C SER A 93 -9.83 -8.71 -13.35
N LEU A 94 -8.97 -9.09 -12.39
CA LEU A 94 -7.80 -9.92 -12.63
C LEU A 94 -7.96 -11.27 -11.92
N VAL A 95 -7.63 -12.35 -12.62
CA VAL A 95 -7.65 -13.70 -12.06
C VAL A 95 -6.26 -14.06 -11.55
N LYS A 96 -6.16 -14.49 -10.29
CA LYS A 96 -4.91 -14.98 -9.70
C LYS A 96 -4.36 -16.14 -10.53
N GLY A 97 -3.07 -16.13 -10.81
CA GLY A 97 -2.39 -17.12 -11.65
C GLY A 97 -2.47 -16.85 -13.15
N ALA A 98 -3.30 -15.91 -13.59
CA ALA A 98 -3.36 -15.54 -15.00
C ALA A 98 -2.10 -14.81 -15.44
N ARG A 99 -1.65 -15.13 -16.66
CA ARG A 99 -0.56 -14.42 -17.30
C ARG A 99 -1.11 -13.21 -18.05
N MET A 100 -0.59 -12.04 -17.73
CA MET A 100 -1.15 -10.78 -18.20
C MET A 100 -0.07 -9.85 -18.72
N ARG A 101 -0.43 -9.04 -19.70
CA ARG A 101 0.30 -7.84 -20.09
C ARG A 101 -0.43 -6.64 -19.52
N ILE A 102 0.26 -5.85 -18.71
CA ILE A 102 -0.33 -4.76 -17.94
C ILE A 102 0.40 -3.46 -18.24
N MET A 103 -0.36 -2.41 -18.54
CA MET A 103 0.16 -1.06 -18.68
C MET A 103 0.23 -0.40 -17.32
N ILE A 104 1.43 0.00 -16.91
CA ILE A 104 1.67 0.63 -15.62
C ILE A 104 2.17 2.06 -15.79
N LYS A 105 1.87 2.88 -14.80
CA LYS A 105 2.42 4.23 -14.59
C LYS A 105 2.69 4.48 -13.11
N PRO A 106 3.48 5.50 -12.74
CA PRO A 106 3.72 5.83 -11.36
C PRO A 106 2.41 6.09 -10.62
N ALA A 107 2.24 5.46 -9.46
CA ALA A 107 1.09 5.75 -8.60
C ALA A 107 1.27 7.13 -7.94
N VAL A 108 0.21 7.94 -7.99
CA VAL A 108 0.13 9.22 -7.29
C VAL A 108 -0.52 9.10 -5.92
N VAL A 109 -1.16 7.97 -5.65
CA VAL A 109 -1.83 7.66 -4.38
C VAL A 109 -0.86 6.99 -3.41
N ARG A 110 -1.06 7.23 -2.11
CA ARG A 110 -0.29 6.59 -1.04
C ARG A 110 -1.19 5.59 -0.32
N ILE A 111 -1.31 4.42 -0.90
CA ILE A 111 -2.08 3.30 -0.33
C ILE A 111 -1.22 2.05 -0.29
N TYR A 112 -1.59 1.09 0.54
CA TYR A 112 -0.93 -0.21 0.58
C TYR A 112 -1.77 -1.23 -0.19
N CYS A 113 -1.29 -1.67 -1.34
CA CYS A 113 -1.93 -2.70 -2.18
C CYS A 113 -1.22 -4.06 -2.11
N GLY A 114 -0.36 -4.26 -1.12
CA GLY A 114 0.39 -5.51 -0.97
C GLY A 114 1.89 -5.33 -1.22
N PRO A 115 2.65 -6.41 -1.24
CA PRO A 115 4.09 -6.38 -1.42
C PRO A 115 4.48 -5.94 -2.83
N GLY A 116 5.60 -5.25 -2.96
CA GLY A 116 6.16 -4.80 -4.22
C GLY A 116 6.10 -3.30 -4.44
N LYS A 117 6.49 -2.89 -5.64
CA LYS A 117 6.46 -1.46 -6.03
C LYS A 117 5.03 -1.04 -6.34
N LEU A 118 4.54 -0.01 -5.64
CA LEU A 118 3.21 0.54 -5.92
C LEU A 118 3.23 1.29 -7.26
N VAL A 119 2.35 0.87 -8.17
CA VAL A 119 2.13 1.49 -9.48
C VAL A 119 0.65 1.53 -9.79
N GLU A 120 0.25 2.42 -10.66
CA GLU A 120 -1.12 2.48 -11.16
C GLU A 120 -1.24 1.64 -12.43
N MET A 121 -2.25 0.79 -12.49
CA MET A 121 -2.60 0.01 -13.66
C MET A 121 -3.64 0.76 -14.48
N THR A 122 -3.35 1.00 -15.74
CA THR A 122 -4.26 1.72 -16.66
C THR A 122 -4.92 0.79 -17.68
N ALA A 123 -4.31 -0.34 -18.01
CA ALA A 123 -4.87 -1.35 -18.89
C ALA A 123 -4.32 -2.73 -18.55
N ALA A 124 -5.09 -3.77 -18.83
CA ALA A 124 -4.69 -5.16 -18.68
C ALA A 124 -5.18 -6.00 -19.87
N GLN A 125 -4.32 -6.86 -20.38
CA GLN A 125 -4.59 -7.75 -21.50
C GLN A 125 -4.15 -9.17 -21.14
N PRO A 126 -5.01 -10.18 -21.27
CA PRO A 126 -4.62 -11.57 -21.06
C PRO A 126 -3.66 -12.03 -22.15
N LEU A 127 -2.63 -12.76 -21.76
CA LEU A 127 -1.75 -13.48 -22.69
C LEU A 127 -2.25 -14.93 -22.80
N ARG A 128 -2.47 -15.37 -24.01
CA ARG A 128 -2.84 -16.75 -24.34
C ARG A 128 -1.60 -17.60 -24.57
#